data_1170e2e5bfc31a3a6ff8362f58ee9b2c
#
_entry.id   1170e2e5bfc31a3a6ff8362f58ee9b2c
#
_cell.length_a   1.000
_cell.length_b   1.000
_cell.length_c   1.000
_cell.angle_alpha   90.00
_cell.angle_beta   90.00
_cell.angle_gamma   90.00
#
_symmetry.space_group_name_H-M   'P 1'
#
loop_
_entity.id
_entity.type
_entity.pdbx_description
1 polymer ?
#
loop_
_entity_poly.entity_id
_entity_poly.type
_entity_poly.pdbx_seq_one_letter_code
_entity_poly.pdbx_strand_id
1 'polypeptide(L)'
;MHYNISFPNLGIYLDHVGKSISIFGFSIAYYGMIIGAAILSGFLIATAEAKRTGQNPEDYLDMGIVGVIAGIAGARIYYVIFSWDLYKDNLLSIFNLREGGLAIYGGVIGAVSAVFVMAAVKKKSPFQILDTIALALLNGQMLGRWGNFFNREAFGEYTDCLFAMRLPVDAVRPGDITELMRENMQRIDGVSYIQVHPTFLYESLWCAGLLIILFLYRKHKKYEGELFLMYLFGYGAGRVWIERLRTDQLVLPGIGFPVSELLAGCLVIVTGIMLIYCRRHCRKRNEKKKVDQYEPVPTKIKGKKPPKWDDRLFKNR
;
A
#
# COMPACT_ATOMS: atom_id res chain seq x y z
N MET A 1 -6.15 -19.22 -28.23
CA MET A 1 -6.46 -18.22 -27.20
C MET A 1 -6.55 -16.85 -27.85
N HIS A 2 -7.67 -16.18 -27.66
CA HIS A 2 -7.83 -14.80 -28.10
C HIS A 2 -7.30 -13.86 -27.03
N TYR A 3 -6.48 -12.88 -27.42
CA TYR A 3 -5.81 -12.00 -26.48
C TYR A 3 -6.35 -10.57 -26.48
N ASN A 4 -7.51 -10.36 -27.10
CA ASN A 4 -8.09 -9.04 -27.25
C ASN A 4 -8.73 -8.57 -25.93
N ILE A 5 -8.50 -7.32 -25.59
CA ILE A 5 -9.16 -6.64 -24.47
C ILE A 5 -9.80 -5.39 -25.05
N SER A 6 -11.04 -5.09 -24.70
CA SER A 6 -11.66 -3.86 -25.15
C SER A 6 -12.44 -3.16 -24.05
N PHE A 7 -12.60 -1.85 -24.22
CA PHE A 7 -13.47 -1.00 -23.44
C PHE A 7 -14.51 -0.41 -24.42
N PRO A 8 -15.57 -1.17 -24.72
CA PRO A 8 -16.47 -0.85 -25.81
C PRO A 8 -17.13 0.51 -25.68
N ASN A 9 -17.51 0.90 -24.45
CA ASN A 9 -18.20 2.17 -24.19
C ASN A 9 -17.25 3.39 -24.28
N LEU A 10 -15.92 3.15 -24.32
CA LEU A 10 -14.89 4.16 -24.58
C LEU A 10 -14.36 4.11 -26.03
N GLY A 11 -14.79 3.14 -26.82
CA GLY A 11 -14.28 2.93 -28.18
C GLY A 11 -12.82 2.47 -28.25
N ILE A 12 -12.28 1.88 -27.16
CA ILE A 12 -10.90 1.40 -27.07
C ILE A 12 -10.85 -0.09 -27.34
N TYR A 13 -10.09 -0.51 -28.33
CA TYR A 13 -9.89 -1.90 -28.72
C TYR A 13 -8.40 -2.19 -28.73
N LEU A 14 -7.98 -3.17 -27.93
CA LEU A 14 -6.58 -3.59 -27.79
C LEU A 14 -6.45 -5.01 -28.30
N ASP A 15 -5.84 -5.15 -29.46
CA ASP A 15 -5.62 -6.43 -30.09
C ASP A 15 -4.30 -7.05 -29.61
N HIS A 16 -4.29 -8.39 -29.50
CA HIS A 16 -3.11 -9.18 -29.18
C HIS A 16 -2.40 -8.81 -27.86
N VAL A 17 -3.15 -8.43 -26.82
CA VAL A 17 -2.59 -8.18 -25.48
C VAL A 17 -2.12 -9.50 -24.88
N GLY A 18 -0.83 -9.83 -25.03
CA GLY A 18 -0.22 -11.03 -24.46
C GLY A 18 -0.08 -10.96 -22.94
N LYS A 19 0.24 -12.11 -22.30
CA LYS A 19 0.62 -12.19 -20.88
C LYS A 19 2.14 -12.07 -20.68
N SER A 20 2.92 -12.25 -21.76
CA SER A 20 4.37 -12.25 -21.73
C SER A 20 4.95 -11.78 -23.07
N ILE A 21 6.20 -11.38 -23.03
CA ILE A 21 7.03 -11.14 -24.22
C ILE A 21 8.12 -12.22 -24.31
N SER A 22 8.40 -12.71 -25.52
CA SER A 22 9.51 -13.64 -25.75
C SER A 22 10.74 -12.88 -26.28
N ILE A 23 11.85 -12.94 -25.55
CA ILE A 23 13.12 -12.33 -25.93
C ILE A 23 14.18 -13.43 -25.96
N PHE A 24 14.79 -13.66 -27.12
CA PHE A 24 15.80 -14.72 -27.31
C PHE A 24 15.33 -16.11 -26.84
N GLY A 25 14.04 -16.45 -27.02
CA GLY A 25 13.48 -17.73 -26.58
C GLY A 25 13.06 -17.81 -25.10
N PHE A 26 13.35 -16.78 -24.30
CA PHE A 26 12.89 -16.68 -22.93
C PHE A 26 11.56 -15.92 -22.84
N SER A 27 10.55 -16.54 -22.25
CA SER A 27 9.26 -15.88 -22.01
C SER A 27 9.31 -15.12 -20.69
N ILE A 28 9.16 -13.78 -20.76
CA ILE A 28 9.14 -12.88 -19.62
C ILE A 28 7.70 -12.39 -19.44
N ALA A 29 7.09 -12.70 -18.29
CA ALA A 29 5.74 -12.27 -17.98
C ALA A 29 5.68 -10.75 -17.74
N TYR A 30 4.70 -10.07 -18.37
CA TYR A 30 4.45 -8.64 -18.11
C TYR A 30 4.20 -8.34 -16.64
N TYR A 31 3.53 -9.24 -15.92
CA TYR A 31 3.34 -9.13 -14.48
C TYR A 31 4.67 -8.98 -13.75
N GLY A 32 5.65 -9.83 -14.03
CA GLY A 32 6.98 -9.75 -13.42
C GLY A 32 7.72 -8.46 -13.75
N MET A 33 7.61 -8.00 -15.01
CA MET A 33 8.22 -6.72 -15.44
C MET A 33 7.61 -5.52 -14.69
N ILE A 34 6.29 -5.52 -14.52
CA ILE A 34 5.56 -4.46 -13.80
C ILE A 34 5.95 -4.45 -12.32
N ILE A 35 6.03 -5.63 -11.69
CA ILE A 35 6.47 -5.73 -10.29
C ILE A 35 7.92 -5.26 -10.14
N GLY A 36 8.80 -5.63 -11.07
CA GLY A 36 10.19 -5.13 -11.08
C GLY A 36 10.25 -3.60 -11.19
N ALA A 37 9.49 -3.02 -12.12
CA ALA A 37 9.39 -1.57 -12.29
C ALA A 37 8.78 -0.89 -11.04
N ALA A 38 7.77 -1.52 -10.41
CA ALA A 38 7.16 -1.03 -9.18
C ALA A 38 8.14 -1.02 -8.00
N ILE A 39 8.96 -2.05 -7.86
CA ILE A 39 10.03 -2.12 -6.85
C ILE A 39 11.07 -1.04 -7.11
N LEU A 40 11.59 -0.93 -8.33
CA LEU A 40 12.61 0.07 -8.67
C LEU A 40 12.11 1.50 -8.45
N SER A 41 10.90 1.83 -8.93
CA SER A 41 10.30 3.16 -8.70
C SER A 41 10.00 3.40 -7.22
N GLY A 42 9.61 2.36 -6.47
CA GLY A 42 9.44 2.42 -5.02
C GLY A 42 10.74 2.77 -4.30
N PHE A 43 11.87 2.18 -4.69
CA PHE A 43 13.19 2.55 -4.16
C PHE A 43 13.54 4.01 -4.47
N LEU A 44 13.30 4.48 -5.69
CA LEU A 44 13.56 5.86 -6.07
C LEU A 44 12.72 6.84 -5.21
N ILE A 45 11.45 6.54 -4.98
CA ILE A 45 10.56 7.35 -4.13
C ILE A 45 11.04 7.34 -2.68
N ALA A 46 11.35 6.17 -2.12
CA ALA A 46 11.80 6.04 -0.73
C ALA A 46 13.13 6.75 -0.49
N THR A 47 14.10 6.61 -1.38
CA THR A 47 15.40 7.29 -1.29
C THR A 47 15.29 8.80 -1.48
N ALA A 48 14.43 9.27 -2.39
CA ALA A 48 14.17 10.70 -2.58
C ALA A 48 13.50 11.31 -1.33
N GLU A 49 12.53 10.60 -0.74
CA GLU A 49 11.85 11.03 0.49
C GLU A 49 12.79 11.00 1.70
N ALA A 50 13.66 9.99 1.79
CA ALA A 50 14.69 9.91 2.80
C ALA A 50 15.63 11.13 2.73
N LYS A 51 16.14 11.47 1.55
CA LYS A 51 16.96 12.66 1.33
C LYS A 51 16.22 13.94 1.75
N ARG A 52 14.96 14.07 1.35
CA ARG A 52 14.13 15.24 1.69
C ARG A 52 13.96 15.44 3.19
N THR A 53 13.90 14.35 3.96
CA THR A 53 13.66 14.36 5.40
C THR A 53 14.94 14.26 6.24
N GLY A 54 16.12 14.35 5.61
CA GLY A 54 17.42 14.31 6.28
C GLY A 54 17.80 12.90 6.79
N GLN A 55 17.19 11.86 6.22
CA GLN A 55 17.50 10.47 6.52
C GLN A 55 18.56 9.93 5.54
N ASN A 56 19.30 8.90 5.94
CA ASN A 56 20.26 8.26 5.04
C ASN A 56 19.53 7.40 3.98
N PRO A 57 19.65 7.70 2.67
CA PRO A 57 18.99 6.93 1.62
C PRO A 57 19.45 5.47 1.52
N GLU A 58 20.71 5.17 1.86
CA GLU A 58 21.27 3.83 1.82
C GLU A 58 20.52 2.87 2.77
N ASP A 59 20.09 3.38 3.93
CA ASP A 59 19.28 2.58 4.86
C ASP A 59 18.00 2.05 4.23
N TYR A 60 17.39 2.82 3.32
CA TYR A 60 16.17 2.42 2.62
C TYR A 60 16.41 1.40 1.50
N LEU A 61 17.58 1.42 0.88
CA LEU A 61 18.01 0.37 -0.05
C LEU A 61 18.21 -0.94 0.71
N ASP A 62 18.96 -0.90 1.83
CA ASP A 62 19.17 -2.07 2.68
C ASP A 62 17.83 -2.65 3.18
N MET A 63 16.98 -1.79 3.74
CA MET A 63 15.66 -2.18 4.24
C MET A 63 14.77 -2.76 3.16
N GLY A 64 14.83 -2.20 1.95
CA GLY A 64 14.06 -2.71 0.83
C GLY A 64 14.54 -4.08 0.36
N ILE A 65 15.86 -4.30 0.25
CA ILE A 65 16.41 -5.61 -0.10
C ILE A 65 16.03 -6.66 0.95
N VAL A 66 16.26 -6.35 2.24
CA VAL A 66 15.90 -7.24 3.35
C VAL A 66 14.39 -7.47 3.40
N GLY A 67 13.60 -6.41 3.17
CA GLY A 67 12.13 -6.49 3.14
C GLY A 67 11.59 -7.37 2.02
N VAL A 68 12.17 -7.31 0.81
CA VAL A 68 11.81 -8.18 -0.31
C VAL A 68 12.15 -9.64 0.00
N ILE A 69 13.37 -9.91 0.48
CA ILE A 69 13.80 -11.26 0.84
C ILE A 69 12.93 -11.84 1.97
N ALA A 70 12.73 -11.08 3.04
CA ALA A 70 11.90 -11.49 4.17
C ALA A 70 10.42 -11.65 3.76
N GLY A 71 9.93 -10.81 2.84
CA GLY A 71 8.58 -10.92 2.29
C GLY A 71 8.40 -12.23 1.50
N ILE A 72 9.34 -12.56 0.61
CA ILE A 72 9.28 -13.82 -0.16
C ILE A 72 9.38 -15.03 0.78
N ALA A 73 10.33 -15.01 1.72
CA ALA A 73 10.50 -16.07 2.69
C ALA A 73 9.26 -16.24 3.58
N GLY A 74 8.70 -15.15 4.10
CA GLY A 74 7.48 -15.14 4.89
C GLY A 74 6.27 -15.66 4.11
N ALA A 75 6.10 -15.25 2.86
CA ALA A 75 5.04 -15.73 1.98
C ALA A 75 5.12 -17.25 1.76
N ARG A 76 6.33 -17.77 1.57
CA ARG A 76 6.57 -19.21 1.39
C ARG A 76 6.35 -19.99 2.67
N ILE A 77 6.91 -19.54 3.79
CA ILE A 77 6.75 -20.18 5.09
C ILE A 77 5.27 -20.28 5.46
N TYR A 78 4.54 -19.16 5.33
CA TYR A 78 3.10 -19.15 5.61
C TYR A 78 2.34 -20.15 4.74
N TYR A 79 2.59 -20.15 3.44
CA TYR A 79 1.93 -21.08 2.52
C TYR A 79 2.23 -22.54 2.88
N VAL A 80 3.49 -22.88 3.14
CA VAL A 80 3.91 -24.24 3.50
C VAL A 80 3.25 -24.71 4.80
N ILE A 81 3.16 -23.84 5.82
CA ILE A 81 2.51 -24.18 7.10
C ILE A 81 1.03 -24.54 6.88
N PHE A 82 0.31 -23.77 6.08
CA PHE A 82 -1.13 -23.98 5.83
C PHE A 82 -1.42 -25.02 4.73
N SER A 83 -0.41 -25.45 3.99
CA SER A 83 -0.52 -26.46 2.93
C SER A 83 0.46 -27.61 3.15
N TRP A 84 0.72 -27.96 4.43
CA TRP A 84 1.75 -28.93 4.82
C TRP A 84 1.61 -30.28 4.12
N ASP A 85 0.39 -30.74 3.87
CA ASP A 85 0.12 -32.01 3.18
C ASP A 85 0.75 -32.09 1.78
N LEU A 86 0.98 -30.95 1.11
CA LEU A 86 1.64 -30.91 -0.19
C LEU A 86 3.17 -31.08 -0.12
N TYR A 87 3.75 -30.88 1.06
CA TYR A 87 5.21 -30.79 1.24
C TYR A 87 5.81 -31.88 2.13
N LYS A 88 5.00 -32.55 2.97
CA LYS A 88 5.46 -33.56 3.94
C LYS A 88 6.25 -34.72 3.32
N ASP A 89 5.90 -35.11 2.08
CA ASP A 89 6.52 -36.26 1.39
C ASP A 89 7.77 -35.85 0.57
N ASN A 90 7.96 -34.54 0.30
CA ASN A 90 9.12 -34.01 -0.41
C ASN A 90 9.46 -32.60 0.08
N LEU A 91 10.30 -32.51 1.12
CA LEU A 91 10.69 -31.24 1.74
C LEU A 91 11.51 -30.32 0.79
N LEU A 92 12.19 -30.87 -0.22
CA LEU A 92 12.94 -30.07 -1.19
C LEU A 92 12.01 -29.22 -2.06
N SER A 93 10.78 -29.63 -2.27
CA SER A 93 9.78 -28.86 -3.02
C SER A 93 9.41 -27.52 -2.34
N ILE A 94 9.72 -27.36 -1.03
CA ILE A 94 9.56 -26.09 -0.31
C ILE A 94 10.37 -24.96 -0.98
N PHE A 95 11.52 -25.27 -1.57
CA PHE A 95 12.37 -24.29 -2.22
C PHE A 95 12.00 -24.00 -3.68
N ASN A 96 11.05 -24.76 -4.26
CA ASN A 96 10.59 -24.53 -5.63
C ASN A 96 9.54 -23.42 -5.68
N LEU A 97 10.02 -22.18 -5.83
CA LEU A 97 9.16 -20.99 -5.94
C LEU A 97 8.51 -20.85 -7.33
N ARG A 98 8.99 -21.58 -8.36
CA ARG A 98 8.49 -21.46 -9.74
C ARG A 98 7.08 -22.05 -9.91
N GLU A 99 6.70 -22.99 -9.08
CA GLU A 99 5.36 -23.59 -9.06
C GLU A 99 4.33 -22.74 -8.29
N GLY A 100 4.73 -21.56 -7.82
CA GLY A 100 3.86 -20.71 -7.00
C GLY A 100 3.91 -21.10 -5.52
N GLY A 101 2.78 -21.01 -4.81
CA GLY A 101 2.71 -21.33 -3.38
C GLY A 101 3.32 -20.23 -2.50
N LEU A 102 2.89 -18.98 -2.73
CA LEU A 102 3.25 -17.80 -1.96
C LEU A 102 1.98 -17.16 -1.40
N ALA A 103 1.86 -17.08 -0.08
CA ALA A 103 0.72 -16.49 0.59
C ALA A 103 0.99 -15.01 0.92
N ILE A 104 0.12 -14.12 0.46
CA ILE A 104 0.29 -12.68 0.61
C ILE A 104 0.37 -12.24 2.07
N TYR A 105 -0.38 -12.87 2.97
CA TYR A 105 -0.35 -12.57 4.41
C TYR A 105 1.02 -12.84 5.02
N GLY A 106 1.63 -13.96 4.67
CA GLY A 106 3.00 -14.29 5.10
C GLY A 106 4.03 -13.28 4.57
N GLY A 107 3.85 -12.83 3.33
CA GLY A 107 4.68 -11.79 2.72
C GLY A 107 4.60 -10.47 3.47
N VAL A 108 3.40 -10.03 3.82
CA VAL A 108 3.19 -8.81 4.61
C VAL A 108 3.82 -8.93 6.00
N ILE A 109 3.60 -10.06 6.70
CA ILE A 109 4.19 -10.31 8.02
C ILE A 109 5.71 -10.27 7.94
N GLY A 110 6.31 -10.96 6.95
CA GLY A 110 7.76 -10.97 6.76
C GLY A 110 8.34 -9.59 6.49
N ALA A 111 7.74 -8.84 5.55
CA ALA A 111 8.20 -7.50 5.20
C ALA A 111 8.06 -6.50 6.37
N VAL A 112 6.94 -6.52 7.09
CA VAL A 112 6.72 -5.65 8.27
C VAL A 112 7.71 -6.01 9.37
N SER A 113 7.92 -7.29 9.66
CA SER A 113 8.91 -7.73 10.65
C SER A 113 10.32 -7.25 10.28
N ALA A 114 10.70 -7.31 9.01
CA ALA A 114 11.98 -6.82 8.52
C ALA A 114 12.14 -5.31 8.77
N VAL A 115 11.10 -4.51 8.56
CA VAL A 115 11.13 -3.06 8.82
C VAL A 115 11.40 -2.78 10.30
N PHE A 116 10.73 -3.48 11.23
CA PHE A 116 10.94 -3.28 12.67
C PHE A 116 12.33 -3.75 13.12
N VAL A 117 12.80 -4.90 12.62
CA VAL A 117 14.15 -5.40 12.92
C VAL A 117 15.21 -4.42 12.41
N MET A 118 15.08 -3.97 11.16
CA MET A 118 16.04 -3.01 10.59
C MET A 118 15.98 -1.65 11.28
N ALA A 119 14.80 -1.19 11.71
CA ALA A 119 14.67 0.02 12.51
C ALA A 119 15.45 -0.08 13.82
N ALA A 120 15.35 -1.23 14.52
CA ALA A 120 16.08 -1.49 15.75
C ALA A 120 17.60 -1.55 15.52
N VAL A 121 18.06 -2.28 14.49
CA VAL A 121 19.48 -2.42 14.12
C VAL A 121 20.10 -1.06 13.74
N LYS A 122 19.39 -0.28 12.92
CA LYS A 122 19.83 1.05 12.47
C LYS A 122 19.56 2.15 13.52
N LYS A 123 18.96 1.82 14.69
CA LYS A 123 18.60 2.75 15.78
C LYS A 123 17.74 3.92 15.28
N LYS A 124 16.75 3.63 14.43
CA LYS A 124 15.85 4.62 13.83
C LYS A 124 14.42 4.45 14.33
N SER A 125 13.64 5.52 14.26
CA SER A 125 12.20 5.46 14.54
C SER A 125 11.48 4.63 13.48
N PRO A 126 10.80 3.54 13.86
CA PRO A 126 10.03 2.75 12.90
C PRO A 126 8.91 3.57 12.26
N PHE A 127 8.32 4.53 13.00
CA PHE A 127 7.25 5.38 12.48
C PHE A 127 7.75 6.35 11.40
N GLN A 128 8.97 6.86 11.53
CA GLN A 128 9.59 7.68 10.51
C GLN A 128 9.88 6.87 9.23
N ILE A 129 10.33 5.64 9.39
CA ILE A 129 10.55 4.72 8.28
C ILE A 129 9.23 4.39 7.58
N LEU A 130 8.18 4.06 8.34
CA LEU A 130 6.85 3.77 7.81
C LEU A 130 6.27 4.96 7.02
N ASP A 131 6.45 6.20 7.48
CA ASP A 131 6.06 7.39 6.71
C ASP A 131 6.77 7.48 5.36
N THR A 132 8.06 7.18 5.34
CA THR A 132 8.86 7.24 4.10
C THR A 132 8.46 6.16 3.11
N ILE A 133 8.24 4.91 3.58
CA ILE A 133 7.87 3.80 2.70
C ILE A 133 6.41 3.81 2.28
N ALA A 134 5.52 4.53 2.99
CA ALA A 134 4.10 4.63 2.63
C ALA A 134 3.89 5.11 1.19
N LEU A 135 4.68 6.08 0.74
CA LEU A 135 4.64 6.60 -0.63
C LEU A 135 5.10 5.55 -1.66
N ALA A 136 6.15 4.80 -1.32
CA ALA A 136 6.67 3.72 -2.15
C ALA A 136 5.67 2.55 -2.25
N LEU A 137 4.98 2.21 -1.14
CA LEU A 137 3.94 1.18 -1.12
C LEU A 137 2.75 1.54 -2.02
N LEU A 138 2.27 2.79 -1.93
CA LEU A 138 1.19 3.26 -2.81
C LEU A 138 1.57 3.20 -4.29
N ASN A 139 2.80 3.62 -4.62
CA ASN A 139 3.32 3.50 -5.97
C ASN A 139 3.36 2.04 -6.43
N GLY A 140 3.83 1.14 -5.56
CA GLY A 140 3.86 -0.29 -5.84
C GLY A 140 2.46 -0.87 -6.07
N GLN A 141 1.48 -0.48 -5.26
CA GLN A 141 0.08 -0.90 -5.41
C GLN A 141 -0.53 -0.34 -6.69
N MET A 142 -0.32 0.94 -7.00
CA MET A 142 -0.80 1.58 -8.22
C MET A 142 -0.30 0.86 -9.47
N LEU A 143 1.00 0.58 -9.55
CA LEU A 143 1.60 -0.10 -10.70
C LEU A 143 1.24 -1.60 -10.74
N GLY A 144 1.27 -2.27 -9.59
CA GLY A 144 1.02 -3.71 -9.49
C GLY A 144 -0.35 -4.13 -10.04
N ARG A 145 -1.38 -3.25 -9.96
CA ARG A 145 -2.71 -3.53 -10.51
C ARG A 145 -2.73 -3.69 -12.05
N TRP A 146 -1.79 -3.11 -12.75
CA TRP A 146 -1.63 -3.34 -14.18
C TRP A 146 -1.19 -4.78 -14.50
N GLY A 147 -0.53 -5.46 -13.56
CA GLY A 147 -0.26 -6.88 -13.68
C GLY A 147 -1.54 -7.72 -13.78
N ASN A 148 -2.57 -7.40 -12.98
CA ASN A 148 -3.87 -8.05 -13.06
C ASN A 148 -4.56 -7.83 -14.42
N PHE A 149 -4.41 -6.65 -15.02
CA PHE A 149 -4.88 -6.36 -16.37
C PHE A 149 -4.28 -7.33 -17.42
N PHE A 150 -2.95 -7.48 -17.44
CA PHE A 150 -2.30 -8.38 -18.40
C PHE A 150 -2.63 -9.85 -18.12
N ASN A 151 -2.81 -10.23 -16.86
CA ASN A 151 -3.21 -11.59 -16.49
C ASN A 151 -4.71 -11.87 -16.70
N ARG A 152 -5.55 -10.84 -16.87
CA ARG A 152 -7.02 -10.93 -16.93
C ARG A 152 -7.59 -11.60 -15.69
N GLU A 153 -7.18 -11.11 -14.52
CA GLU A 153 -7.58 -11.64 -13.22
C GLU A 153 -8.06 -10.51 -12.31
N ALA A 154 -8.72 -10.87 -11.20
CA ALA A 154 -9.17 -9.91 -10.19
C ALA A 154 -10.11 -8.82 -10.75
N PHE A 155 -10.88 -9.12 -11.77
CA PHE A 155 -11.92 -8.24 -12.30
C PHE A 155 -13.18 -8.30 -11.44
N GLY A 156 -14.11 -7.38 -11.66
CA GLY A 156 -15.37 -7.33 -10.93
C GLY A 156 -16.51 -8.02 -11.69
N GLU A 157 -17.73 -7.93 -11.14
CA GLU A 157 -18.96 -8.48 -11.70
C GLU A 157 -19.32 -7.81 -13.05
N TYR A 158 -20.29 -8.39 -13.74
CA TYR A 158 -20.84 -7.83 -14.98
C TYR A 158 -21.21 -6.35 -14.80
N THR A 159 -20.90 -5.55 -15.80
CA THR A 159 -21.26 -4.15 -15.86
C THR A 159 -21.40 -3.64 -17.29
N ASP A 160 -22.27 -2.65 -17.48
CA ASP A 160 -22.37 -1.88 -18.71
C ASP A 160 -22.03 -0.38 -18.47
N CYS A 161 -21.21 -0.09 -17.43
CA CYS A 161 -20.76 1.28 -17.15
C CYS A 161 -19.78 1.78 -18.24
N LEU A 162 -19.49 3.09 -18.21
CA LEU A 162 -18.58 3.73 -19.17
C LEU A 162 -17.21 3.02 -19.29
N PHE A 163 -16.69 2.51 -18.15
CA PHE A 163 -15.39 1.84 -18.08
C PHE A 163 -15.48 0.32 -18.25
N ALA A 164 -16.63 -0.23 -18.65
CA ALA A 164 -16.80 -1.66 -18.82
C ALA A 164 -15.68 -2.26 -19.69
N MET A 165 -15.04 -3.31 -19.16
CA MET A 165 -13.94 -4.01 -19.83
C MET A 165 -14.44 -5.35 -20.35
N ARG A 166 -14.19 -5.63 -21.64
CA ARG A 166 -14.57 -6.88 -22.27
C ARG A 166 -13.37 -7.80 -22.41
N LEU A 167 -13.54 -9.05 -21.95
CA LEU A 167 -12.50 -10.07 -21.93
C LEU A 167 -12.97 -11.35 -22.66
N PRO A 168 -12.10 -12.03 -23.44
CA PRO A 168 -12.42 -13.33 -24.02
C PRO A 168 -12.56 -14.38 -22.91
N VAL A 169 -13.60 -15.20 -23.00
CA VAL A 169 -13.90 -16.28 -22.02
C VAL A 169 -12.77 -17.29 -21.89
N ASP A 170 -12.11 -17.62 -23.01
CA ASP A 170 -11.00 -18.58 -23.05
C ASP A 170 -9.68 -18.04 -22.43
N ALA A 171 -9.61 -16.74 -22.14
CA ALA A 171 -8.44 -16.08 -21.57
C ALA A 171 -8.54 -15.85 -20.05
N VAL A 172 -9.71 -16.08 -19.45
CA VAL A 172 -9.98 -15.94 -18.01
C VAL A 172 -10.12 -17.29 -17.33
N ARG A 173 -10.04 -17.33 -15.99
CA ARG A 173 -10.25 -18.57 -15.23
C ARG A 173 -11.75 -18.92 -15.21
N PRO A 174 -12.13 -20.16 -15.54
CA PRO A 174 -13.55 -20.55 -15.55
C PRO A 174 -14.28 -20.32 -14.21
N GLY A 175 -13.57 -20.45 -13.08
CA GLY A 175 -14.13 -20.22 -11.74
C GLY A 175 -14.44 -18.77 -11.40
N ASP A 176 -13.88 -17.82 -12.16
CA ASP A 176 -14.09 -16.39 -11.94
C ASP A 176 -15.31 -15.86 -12.74
N ILE A 177 -15.94 -16.73 -13.56
CA ILE A 177 -17.10 -16.38 -14.41
C ILE A 177 -18.39 -16.69 -13.65
N THR A 178 -19.11 -15.65 -13.27
CA THR A 178 -20.40 -15.75 -12.56
C THR A 178 -21.56 -16.09 -13.51
N GLU A 179 -22.71 -16.46 -12.94
CA GLU A 179 -23.93 -16.68 -13.72
C GLU A 179 -24.38 -15.40 -14.44
N LEU A 180 -24.31 -14.25 -13.76
CA LEU A 180 -24.67 -12.97 -14.37
C LEU A 180 -23.79 -12.61 -15.58
N MET A 181 -22.50 -12.94 -15.52
CA MET A 181 -21.61 -12.79 -16.68
C MET A 181 -21.99 -13.76 -17.81
N ARG A 182 -22.42 -14.99 -17.48
CA ARG A 182 -22.84 -15.99 -18.47
C ARG A 182 -24.10 -15.56 -19.22
N GLU A 183 -25.08 -15.01 -18.50
CA GLU A 183 -26.32 -14.50 -19.07
C GLU A 183 -26.10 -13.31 -20.00
N ASN A 184 -25.06 -12.52 -19.76
CA ASN A 184 -24.72 -11.32 -20.53
C ASN A 184 -23.52 -11.52 -21.48
N MET A 185 -23.13 -12.77 -21.76
CA MET A 185 -22.06 -13.06 -22.72
C MET A 185 -22.40 -12.55 -24.10
N GLN A 186 -21.42 -11.97 -24.75
CA GLN A 186 -21.53 -11.51 -26.12
C GLN A 186 -20.63 -12.35 -27.05
N ARG A 187 -21.17 -12.76 -28.20
CA ARG A 187 -20.38 -13.47 -29.21
C ARG A 187 -20.04 -12.53 -30.35
N ILE A 188 -18.75 -12.28 -30.56
CA ILE A 188 -18.22 -11.37 -31.58
C ILE A 188 -17.18 -12.15 -32.39
N ASP A 189 -17.34 -12.22 -33.71
CA ASP A 189 -16.44 -12.93 -34.65
C ASP A 189 -16.12 -14.37 -34.19
N GLY A 190 -17.13 -15.08 -33.68
CA GLY A 190 -17.01 -16.46 -33.23
C GLY A 190 -16.41 -16.64 -31.82
N VAL A 191 -15.94 -15.59 -31.18
CA VAL A 191 -15.37 -15.59 -29.82
C VAL A 191 -16.42 -15.13 -28.81
N SER A 192 -16.50 -15.82 -27.67
CA SER A 192 -17.36 -15.42 -26.55
C SER A 192 -16.61 -14.49 -25.61
N TYR A 193 -17.24 -13.39 -25.23
CA TYR A 193 -16.70 -12.37 -24.34
C TYR A 193 -17.60 -12.17 -23.12
N ILE A 194 -16.96 -11.95 -21.97
CA ILE A 194 -17.61 -11.38 -20.77
C ILE A 194 -17.30 -9.89 -20.69
N GLN A 195 -18.21 -9.13 -20.10
CA GLN A 195 -18.05 -7.69 -19.86
C GLN A 195 -18.12 -7.41 -18.36
N VAL A 196 -17.09 -6.76 -17.80
CA VAL A 196 -16.82 -6.75 -16.36
C VAL A 196 -16.32 -5.39 -15.86
N HIS A 197 -16.43 -5.15 -14.56
CA HIS A 197 -15.78 -4.00 -13.93
C HIS A 197 -14.25 -4.12 -13.98
N PRO A 198 -13.51 -3.12 -14.50
CA PRO A 198 -12.05 -3.10 -14.53
C PRO A 198 -11.49 -2.68 -13.15
N THR A 199 -11.60 -3.54 -12.15
CA THR A 199 -11.19 -3.24 -10.78
C THR A 199 -9.73 -2.87 -10.66
N PHE A 200 -8.87 -3.40 -11.55
CA PHE A 200 -7.45 -3.00 -11.64
C PHE A 200 -7.30 -1.50 -11.88
N LEU A 201 -8.13 -0.92 -12.76
CA LEU A 201 -8.11 0.50 -13.09
C LEU A 201 -8.62 1.34 -11.92
N TYR A 202 -9.71 0.93 -11.29
CA TYR A 202 -10.29 1.63 -10.15
C TYR A 202 -9.30 1.69 -8.98
N GLU A 203 -8.64 0.57 -8.67
CA GLU A 203 -7.67 0.51 -7.58
C GLU A 203 -6.39 1.26 -7.92
N SER A 204 -5.92 1.19 -9.17
CA SER A 204 -4.76 1.95 -9.63
C SER A 204 -5.01 3.46 -9.55
N LEU A 205 -6.16 3.95 -10.03
CA LEU A 205 -6.52 5.37 -9.96
C LEU A 205 -6.74 5.84 -8.51
N TRP A 206 -7.34 5.00 -7.66
CA TRP A 206 -7.49 5.30 -6.24
C TRP A 206 -6.14 5.46 -5.55
N CYS A 207 -5.22 4.51 -5.77
CA CYS A 207 -3.86 4.59 -5.23
C CYS A 207 -3.08 5.79 -5.78
N ALA A 208 -3.25 6.13 -7.07
CA ALA A 208 -2.65 7.31 -7.67
C ALA A 208 -3.15 8.60 -7.02
N GLY A 209 -4.47 8.74 -6.84
CA GLY A 209 -5.08 9.90 -6.17
C GLY A 209 -4.60 10.04 -4.72
N LEU A 210 -4.56 8.93 -3.99
CA LEU A 210 -4.06 8.90 -2.61
C LEU A 210 -2.56 9.25 -2.55
N LEU A 211 -1.76 8.74 -3.49
CA LEU A 211 -0.34 9.06 -3.60
C LEU A 211 -0.12 10.56 -3.82
N ILE A 212 -0.89 11.18 -4.71
CA ILE A 212 -0.84 12.64 -4.94
C ILE A 212 -1.20 13.39 -3.65
N ILE A 213 -2.27 13.01 -2.96
CA ILE A 213 -2.68 13.62 -1.69
C ILE A 213 -1.56 13.54 -0.66
N LEU A 214 -0.93 12.37 -0.48
CA LEU A 214 0.17 12.21 0.46
C LEU A 214 1.42 13.01 0.05
N PHE A 215 1.75 13.07 -1.25
CA PHE A 215 2.85 13.92 -1.74
C PHE A 215 2.63 15.39 -1.45
N LEU A 216 1.42 15.90 -1.60
CA LEU A 216 1.07 17.28 -1.27
C LEU A 216 1.09 17.53 0.24
N TYR A 217 0.56 16.57 1.01
CA TYR A 217 0.43 16.69 2.46
C TYR A 217 1.75 16.49 3.22
N ARG A 218 2.71 15.72 2.71
CA ARG A 218 3.94 15.28 3.42
C ARG A 218 4.76 16.38 4.09
N LYS A 219 4.68 17.61 3.58
CA LYS A 219 5.34 18.78 4.18
C LYS A 219 4.60 19.32 5.41
N HIS A 220 3.35 18.93 5.62
CA HIS A 220 2.45 19.44 6.66
C HIS A 220 2.24 18.44 7.80
N LYS A 221 2.90 17.28 7.75
CA LYS A 221 2.74 16.25 8.79
C LYS A 221 3.07 16.80 10.18
N LYS A 222 2.32 16.36 11.20
CA LYS A 222 2.41 16.87 12.58
C LYS A 222 3.21 15.96 13.50
N TYR A 223 3.30 14.66 13.18
CA TYR A 223 4.03 13.65 13.97
C TYR A 223 4.54 12.53 13.05
N GLU A 224 5.46 11.72 13.58
CA GLU A 224 5.96 10.54 12.88
C GLU A 224 4.89 9.45 12.85
N GLY A 225 4.73 8.80 11.70
CA GLY A 225 3.68 7.79 11.44
C GLY A 225 2.38 8.37 10.89
N GLU A 226 2.25 9.70 10.75
CA GLU A 226 1.02 10.31 10.25
C GLU A 226 0.73 9.96 8.78
N LEU A 227 1.75 10.01 7.93
CA LEU A 227 1.60 9.64 6.51
C LEU A 227 1.24 8.16 6.35
N PHE A 228 1.85 7.30 7.17
CA PHE A 228 1.55 5.88 7.15
C PHE A 228 0.12 5.59 7.61
N LEU A 229 -0.36 6.25 8.66
CA LEU A 229 -1.75 6.13 9.09
C LEU A 229 -2.73 6.66 8.04
N MET A 230 -2.41 7.77 7.35
CA MET A 230 -3.21 8.28 6.25
C MET A 230 -3.22 7.31 5.05
N TYR A 231 -2.09 6.68 4.76
CA TYR A 231 -2.00 5.63 3.76
C TYR A 231 -2.92 4.45 4.11
N LEU A 232 -2.81 3.92 5.32
CA LEU A 232 -3.64 2.79 5.76
C LEU A 232 -5.13 3.13 5.73
N PHE A 233 -5.50 4.32 6.20
CA PHE A 233 -6.87 4.80 6.17
C PHE A 233 -7.41 4.92 4.73
N GLY A 234 -6.67 5.60 3.86
CA GLY A 234 -7.09 5.85 2.48
C GLY A 234 -7.10 4.58 1.64
N TYR A 235 -6.09 3.71 1.79
CA TYR A 235 -6.05 2.42 1.10
C TYR A 235 -7.18 1.50 1.58
N GLY A 236 -7.40 1.41 2.89
CA GLY A 236 -8.50 0.66 3.46
C GLY A 236 -9.87 1.14 2.95
N ALA A 237 -10.09 2.46 2.89
CA ALA A 237 -11.32 3.05 2.36
C ALA A 237 -11.57 2.65 0.90
N GLY A 238 -10.53 2.70 0.05
CA GLY A 238 -10.61 2.22 -1.33
C GLY A 238 -10.93 0.73 -1.40
N ARG A 239 -10.28 -0.06 -0.54
CA ARG A 239 -10.43 -1.51 -0.53
C ARG A 239 -11.85 -1.94 -0.13
N VAL A 240 -12.52 -1.24 0.79
CA VAL A 240 -13.89 -1.56 1.21
C VAL A 240 -14.88 -1.56 0.04
N TRP A 241 -14.86 -0.55 -0.83
CA TRP A 241 -15.83 -0.49 -1.92
C TRP A 241 -15.38 -1.28 -3.16
N ILE A 242 -14.06 -1.35 -3.45
CA ILE A 242 -13.57 -2.09 -4.61
C ILE A 242 -13.72 -3.60 -4.41
N GLU A 243 -13.50 -4.10 -3.17
CA GLU A 243 -13.65 -5.53 -2.87
C GLU A 243 -15.08 -6.02 -3.15
N ARG A 244 -16.10 -5.21 -2.91
CA ARG A 244 -17.49 -5.56 -3.22
C ARG A 244 -17.76 -5.81 -4.69
N LEU A 245 -16.97 -5.21 -5.57
CA LEU A 245 -17.11 -5.41 -7.01
C LEU A 245 -16.46 -6.69 -7.50
N ARG A 246 -15.53 -7.26 -6.74
CA ARG A 246 -14.72 -8.42 -7.15
C ARG A 246 -15.49 -9.73 -7.06
N THR A 247 -15.18 -10.65 -7.95
CA THR A 247 -15.80 -11.99 -8.02
C THR A 247 -14.95 -13.07 -7.37
N ASP A 248 -13.65 -12.81 -7.17
CA ASP A 248 -12.68 -13.75 -6.59
C ASP A 248 -12.47 -13.54 -5.06
N GLN A 249 -13.53 -13.15 -4.35
CA GLN A 249 -13.48 -12.85 -2.93
C GLN A 249 -13.30 -14.11 -2.08
N LEU A 250 -12.42 -14.03 -1.08
CA LEU A 250 -12.36 -15.03 -0.01
C LEU A 250 -13.45 -14.74 1.03
N VAL A 251 -14.45 -15.60 1.09
CA VAL A 251 -15.63 -15.45 1.95
C VAL A 251 -15.47 -16.26 3.21
N LEU A 252 -15.86 -15.69 4.37
CA LEU A 252 -15.89 -16.41 5.65
C LEU A 252 -16.96 -17.49 5.63
N PRO A 253 -16.60 -18.77 5.91
CA PRO A 253 -17.58 -19.85 6.02
C PRO A 253 -18.65 -19.52 7.07
N GLY A 254 -19.93 -19.69 6.72
CA GLY A 254 -21.07 -19.49 7.62
C GLY A 254 -21.59 -18.06 7.72
N ILE A 255 -20.81 -17.02 7.45
CA ILE A 255 -21.21 -15.61 7.54
C ILE A 255 -21.46 -15.01 6.16
N GLY A 256 -20.83 -15.55 5.12
CA GLY A 256 -20.97 -15.05 3.75
C GLY A 256 -20.32 -13.66 3.50
N PHE A 257 -19.45 -13.19 4.40
CA PHE A 257 -18.84 -11.86 4.31
C PHE A 257 -17.40 -11.95 3.81
N PRO A 258 -16.96 -11.07 2.87
CA PRO A 258 -15.59 -11.06 2.37
C PRO A 258 -14.57 -10.70 3.44
N VAL A 259 -13.58 -11.55 3.68
CA VAL A 259 -12.52 -11.35 4.68
C VAL A 259 -11.77 -10.04 4.45
N SER A 260 -11.43 -9.77 3.19
CA SER A 260 -10.67 -8.56 2.82
C SER A 260 -11.46 -7.29 3.07
N GLU A 261 -12.78 -7.29 2.87
CA GLU A 261 -13.66 -6.14 3.17
C GLU A 261 -13.74 -5.88 4.67
N LEU A 262 -13.90 -6.94 5.49
CA LEU A 262 -13.93 -6.83 6.94
C LEU A 262 -12.62 -6.26 7.49
N LEU A 263 -11.48 -6.80 7.04
CA LEU A 263 -10.16 -6.31 7.43
C LEU A 263 -9.95 -4.85 7.03
N ALA A 264 -10.37 -4.48 5.81
CA ALA A 264 -10.28 -3.10 5.34
C ALA A 264 -11.16 -2.16 6.17
N GLY A 265 -12.39 -2.55 6.50
CA GLY A 265 -13.29 -1.78 7.37
C GLY A 265 -12.71 -1.57 8.77
N CYS A 266 -12.19 -2.63 9.39
CA CYS A 266 -11.50 -2.54 10.68
C CYS A 266 -10.29 -1.61 10.60
N LEU A 267 -9.50 -1.71 9.53
CA LEU A 267 -8.33 -0.87 9.29
C LEU A 267 -8.73 0.61 9.21
N VAL A 268 -9.79 0.95 8.48
CA VAL A 268 -10.31 2.32 8.35
C VAL A 268 -10.73 2.87 9.72
N ILE A 269 -11.48 2.11 10.50
CA ILE A 269 -11.96 2.54 11.82
C ILE A 269 -10.78 2.77 12.76
N VAL A 270 -9.88 1.80 12.88
CA VAL A 270 -8.73 1.87 13.78
C VAL A 270 -7.81 3.03 13.42
N THR A 271 -7.43 3.12 12.14
CA THR A 271 -6.52 4.19 11.70
C THR A 271 -7.17 5.57 11.73
N GLY A 272 -8.47 5.68 11.47
CA GLY A 272 -9.24 6.91 11.64
C GLY A 272 -9.24 7.40 13.09
N ILE A 273 -9.50 6.51 14.05
CA ILE A 273 -9.43 6.82 15.48
C ILE A 273 -8.00 7.24 15.86
N MET A 274 -6.97 6.49 15.41
CA MET A 274 -5.58 6.82 15.69
C MET A 274 -5.16 8.18 15.13
N LEU A 275 -5.56 8.51 13.90
CA LEU A 275 -5.30 9.83 13.30
C LEU A 275 -5.88 10.97 14.13
N ILE A 276 -7.15 10.84 14.56
CA ILE A 276 -7.81 11.86 15.38
C ILE A 276 -7.12 11.97 16.75
N TYR A 277 -6.87 10.84 17.40
CA TYR A 277 -6.25 10.78 18.72
C TYR A 277 -4.82 11.39 18.72
N CYS A 278 -3.97 10.94 17.80
CA CYS A 278 -2.58 11.42 17.71
C CYS A 278 -2.49 12.91 17.36
N ARG A 279 -3.36 13.39 16.45
CA ARG A 279 -3.43 14.83 16.15
C ARG A 279 -3.86 15.68 17.35
N ARG A 280 -4.88 15.24 18.10
CA ARG A 280 -5.33 15.93 19.32
C ARG A 280 -4.24 15.94 20.38
N HIS A 281 -3.56 14.81 20.57
CA HIS A 281 -2.47 14.69 21.55
C HIS A 281 -1.27 15.58 21.19
N CYS A 282 -0.85 15.56 19.92
CA CYS A 282 0.22 16.40 19.42
C CYS A 282 -0.10 17.90 19.58
N ARG A 283 -1.34 18.30 19.29
CA ARG A 283 -1.79 19.68 19.47
C ARG A 283 -1.70 20.12 20.93
N LYS A 284 -2.23 19.32 21.87
CA LYS A 284 -2.17 19.60 23.31
C LYS A 284 -0.73 19.73 23.82
N ARG A 285 0.18 18.84 23.36
CA ARG A 285 1.59 18.89 23.73
C ARG A 285 2.27 20.18 23.24
N ASN A 286 1.95 20.62 22.03
CA ASN A 286 2.50 21.87 21.48
C ASN A 286 1.92 23.11 22.19
N GLU A 287 0.65 23.11 22.54
CA GLU A 287 0.02 24.19 23.34
C GLU A 287 0.66 24.26 24.74
N LYS A 288 0.88 23.12 25.41
CA LYS A 288 1.55 23.08 26.72
C LYS A 288 2.99 23.60 26.64
N LYS A 289 3.76 23.20 25.63
CA LYS A 289 5.12 23.73 25.44
C LYS A 289 5.16 25.24 25.22
N LYS A 290 4.17 25.81 24.53
CA LYS A 290 4.05 27.26 24.36
C LYS A 290 3.76 27.96 25.68
N VAL A 291 2.86 27.41 26.52
CA VAL A 291 2.56 27.96 27.85
C VAL A 291 3.79 27.93 28.74
N ASP A 292 4.49 26.77 28.81
CA ASP A 292 5.71 26.61 29.61
C ASP A 292 6.83 27.58 29.16
N GLN A 293 6.86 27.97 27.89
CA GLN A 293 7.83 28.93 27.35
C GLN A 293 7.47 30.38 27.67
N TYR A 294 6.19 30.68 27.96
CA TYR A 294 5.70 32.01 28.33
C TYR A 294 5.52 32.21 29.83
N GLU A 295 5.61 31.13 30.67
CA GLU A 295 5.67 31.33 32.11
C GLU A 295 7.00 32.01 32.46
N PRO A 296 6.97 33.23 33.04
CA PRO A 296 8.18 33.88 33.47
C PRO A 296 8.85 33.00 34.53
N VAL A 297 10.13 32.68 34.33
CA VAL A 297 10.95 31.98 35.30
C VAL A 297 10.70 32.66 36.68
N PRO A 298 10.20 31.94 37.70
CA PRO A 298 9.96 32.54 38.96
C PRO A 298 11.30 33.03 39.50
N THR A 299 11.50 34.34 39.50
CA THR A 299 12.65 34.99 40.11
C THR A 299 12.56 34.75 41.62
N LYS A 300 12.99 33.57 42.09
CA LYS A 300 13.37 33.36 43.47
C LYS A 300 14.65 34.14 43.70
N ILE A 301 14.53 35.48 43.84
CA ILE A 301 15.56 36.30 44.43
C ILE A 301 15.50 36.00 45.91
N LYS A 302 16.24 34.97 46.34
CA LYS A 302 16.56 34.79 47.75
C LYS A 302 17.40 35.99 48.18
N GLY A 303 16.81 36.94 48.93
CA GLY A 303 17.43 37.70 49.95
C GLY A 303 18.66 38.57 49.60
N LYS A 304 18.62 39.31 48.48
CA LYS A 304 19.49 40.47 48.37
C LYS A 304 18.63 41.73 48.59
N LYS A 305 18.90 42.46 49.71
CA LYS A 305 18.33 43.79 49.93
C LYS A 305 18.60 44.64 48.69
N PRO A 306 17.63 45.44 48.24
CA PRO A 306 17.86 46.35 47.13
C PRO A 306 19.05 47.26 47.42
N PRO A 307 19.89 47.57 46.44
CA PRO A 307 20.98 48.51 46.63
C PRO A 307 20.39 49.82 47.11
N LYS A 308 20.91 50.38 48.18
CA LYS A 308 20.57 51.77 48.62
C LYS A 308 20.93 52.69 47.48
N TRP A 309 19.94 53.30 46.89
CA TRP A 309 20.14 54.36 45.90
C TRP A 309 20.86 55.54 46.64
N ASP A 310 21.97 55.99 46.08
CA ASP A 310 22.72 57.12 46.59
C ASP A 310 22.05 58.41 46.03
N ASP A 311 21.26 59.07 46.92
CA ASP A 311 20.50 60.28 46.55
C ASP A 311 21.39 61.46 46.17
N ARG A 312 22.71 61.27 46.07
CA ARG A 312 23.67 62.31 45.65
C ARG A 312 23.78 62.49 44.15
N LEU A 313 23.20 61.56 43.37
CA LEU A 313 23.28 61.65 41.91
C LEU A 313 22.19 62.53 41.25
N PHE A 314 21.23 63.02 42.01
CA PHE A 314 20.13 63.85 41.48
C PHE A 314 20.14 65.31 41.91
N LYS A 315 21.27 65.81 42.46
CA LYS A 315 21.42 67.20 42.85
C LYS A 315 22.34 68.00 41.90
N ASN A 316 22.20 67.84 40.64
CA ASN A 316 22.72 68.79 39.64
C ASN A 316 22.09 68.55 38.30
N ARG A 317 20.88 69.08 38.16
CA ARG A 317 20.38 69.67 36.93
C ARG A 317 19.19 70.56 37.24
#